data_373f9aa46b1cff2eb42145bb7bc6929e
#
_entry.id   373f9aa46b1cff2eb42145bb7bc6929e
#
_cell.length_a   1.000
_cell.length_b   1.000
_cell.length_c   1.000
_cell.angle_alpha   90.00
_cell.angle_beta   90.00
_cell.angle_gamma   90.00
#
_symmetry.space_group_name_H-M   'P 1'
#
loop_
_entity.id
_entity.type
_entity.pdbx_description
1 polymer ?
#
loop_
_entity_poly.entity_id
_entity_poly.type
_entity_poly.pdbx_seq_one_letter_code
_entity_poly.pdbx_strand_id
1 'polypeptide(L)'
;MVHIVAASYLYGQRLEEKPFSKFEFDMDSQDLIDNLLSALDGIDNGLIEQVYKEDREVTYETSKGMRSQKASVILSMMIFHTTEHRAQIVAALDKHNVREINLDHYSIFGYLESLK
;
A
#
# COMPACT_ATOMS: atom_id res chain seq x y z
N MET A 1 -5.98 -8.41 2.56
CA MET A 1 -5.82 -7.15 3.31
C MET A 1 -4.50 -7.07 4.05
N VAL A 2 -4.17 -8.02 4.93
CA VAL A 2 -2.89 -8.06 5.67
C VAL A 2 -1.68 -7.87 4.75
N HIS A 3 -1.63 -8.57 3.63
CA HIS A 3 -0.54 -8.48 2.67
C HIS A 3 -0.39 -7.08 2.07
N ILE A 4 -1.49 -6.38 1.80
CA ILE A 4 -1.46 -5.01 1.29
C ILE A 4 -0.83 -4.07 2.32
N VAL A 5 -1.26 -4.16 3.58
CA VAL A 5 -0.74 -3.32 4.66
C VAL A 5 0.73 -3.60 4.91
N ALA A 6 1.11 -4.87 4.99
CA ALA A 6 2.50 -5.29 5.19
C ALA A 6 3.42 -4.83 4.05
N ALA A 7 2.96 -4.93 2.81
CA ALA A 7 3.71 -4.46 1.64
C ALA A 7 3.86 -2.93 1.65
N SER A 8 2.80 -2.19 1.91
CA SER A 8 2.84 -0.72 2.02
C SER A 8 3.79 -0.26 3.12
N TYR A 9 3.78 -0.94 4.26
CA TYR A 9 4.75 -0.70 5.33
C TYR A 9 6.20 -0.88 4.88
N LEU A 10 6.50 -1.98 4.17
CA LEU A 10 7.85 -2.24 3.64
C LEU A 10 8.28 -1.20 2.61
N TYR A 11 7.39 -0.76 1.73
CA TYR A 11 7.70 0.30 0.77
C TYR A 11 8.01 1.62 1.49
N GLY A 12 7.25 1.95 2.54
CA GLY A 12 7.52 3.12 3.37
C GLY A 12 8.92 3.07 4.01
N GLN A 13 9.29 1.93 4.60
CA GLN A 13 10.62 1.73 5.19
C GLN A 13 11.74 1.89 4.16
N ARG A 14 11.57 1.36 2.96
CA ARG A 14 12.55 1.50 1.88
C ARG A 14 12.76 2.95 1.47
N LEU A 15 11.67 3.72 1.33
CA LEU A 15 11.73 5.13 0.99
C LEU A 15 12.39 6.00 2.07
N GLU A 16 12.25 5.60 3.33
CA GLU A 16 12.87 6.26 4.47
C GLU A 16 14.27 5.69 4.82
N GLU A 17 14.75 4.73 4.03
CA GLU A 17 16.05 4.06 4.24
C GLU A 17 16.19 3.44 5.65
N LYS A 18 15.07 2.98 6.22
CA LYS A 18 15.05 2.30 7.53
C LYS A 18 15.55 0.86 7.42
N PRO A 19 16.08 0.29 8.51
CA PRO A 19 16.41 -1.13 8.58
C PRO A 19 15.21 -2.00 8.27
N PHE A 20 15.46 -3.16 7.66
CA PHE A 20 14.41 -4.11 7.36
C PHE A 20 13.73 -4.60 8.65
N SER A 21 12.41 -4.45 8.71
CA SER A 21 11.58 -5.06 9.75
C SER A 21 10.26 -5.55 9.15
N LYS A 22 9.69 -6.58 9.76
CA LYS A 22 8.37 -7.06 9.35
C LYS A 22 7.28 -6.23 10.01
N PHE A 23 6.19 -6.03 9.28
CA PHE A 23 4.97 -5.49 9.88
C PHE A 23 4.39 -6.53 10.84
N GLU A 24 4.21 -6.14 12.10
CA GLU A 24 3.65 -7.00 13.14
C GLU A 24 2.17 -6.66 13.36
N PHE A 25 1.36 -7.68 13.49
CA PHE A 25 -0.08 -7.58 13.73
C PHE A 25 -0.56 -8.86 14.42
N ASP A 26 -1.66 -8.75 15.16
CA ASP A 26 -2.29 -9.87 15.84
C ASP A 26 -3.45 -10.42 14.98
N MET A 27 -3.23 -11.59 14.38
CA MET A 27 -4.24 -12.27 13.55
C MET A 27 -5.48 -12.71 14.31
N ASP A 28 -5.34 -12.92 15.62
CA ASP A 28 -6.41 -13.42 16.48
C ASP A 28 -7.22 -12.29 17.12
N SER A 29 -6.83 -11.04 16.89
CA SER A 29 -7.55 -9.87 17.39
C SER A 29 -8.94 -9.78 16.78
N GLN A 30 -9.95 -9.53 17.60
CA GLN A 30 -11.32 -9.26 17.14
C GLN A 30 -11.41 -7.95 16.33
N ASP A 31 -10.49 -7.01 16.59
CA ASP A 31 -10.40 -5.71 15.93
C ASP A 31 -9.36 -5.69 14.81
N LEU A 32 -9.01 -6.86 14.25
CA LEU A 32 -7.96 -6.99 13.25
C LEU A 32 -8.15 -6.04 12.06
N ILE A 33 -9.36 -5.96 11.51
CA ILE A 33 -9.64 -5.12 10.34
C ILE A 33 -9.48 -3.65 10.70
N ASP A 34 -10.02 -3.20 11.81
CA ASP A 34 -9.91 -1.81 12.26
C ASP A 34 -8.45 -1.42 12.56
N ASN A 35 -7.70 -2.33 13.16
CA ASN A 35 -6.27 -2.14 13.42
C ASN A 35 -5.47 -2.05 12.12
N LEU A 36 -5.77 -2.88 11.12
CA LEU A 36 -5.12 -2.84 9.82
C LEU A 36 -5.46 -1.56 9.04
N LEU A 37 -6.71 -1.11 9.08
CA LEU A 37 -7.13 0.15 8.45
C LEU A 37 -6.47 1.36 9.10
N SER A 38 -6.41 1.41 10.42
CA SER A 38 -5.69 2.46 11.15
C SER A 38 -4.20 2.50 10.82
N ALA A 39 -3.55 1.32 10.74
CA ALA A 39 -2.15 1.22 10.37
C ALA A 39 -1.93 1.70 8.93
N LEU A 40 -2.82 1.32 8.01
CA LEU A 40 -2.74 1.72 6.61
C LEU A 40 -2.87 3.24 6.45
N ASP A 41 -3.78 3.88 7.17
CA ASP A 41 -3.95 5.32 7.15
C ASP A 41 -2.64 6.06 7.52
N GLY A 42 -1.98 5.63 8.60
CA GLY A 42 -0.69 6.17 8.99
C GLY A 42 0.42 5.92 7.97
N ILE A 43 0.46 4.72 7.39
CA ILE A 43 1.43 4.35 6.34
C ILE A 43 1.19 5.19 5.09
N ASP A 44 -0.04 5.33 4.64
CA ASP A 44 -0.40 6.09 3.43
C ASP A 44 -0.06 7.57 3.58
N ASN A 45 -0.30 8.18 4.73
CA ASN A 45 0.10 9.55 5.00
C ASN A 45 1.62 9.73 4.87
N GLY A 46 2.41 8.82 5.41
CA GLY A 46 3.87 8.82 5.25
C GLY A 46 4.32 8.65 3.80
N LEU A 47 3.63 7.81 3.03
CA LEU A 47 3.91 7.59 1.60
C LEU A 47 3.55 8.82 0.76
N ILE A 48 2.46 9.51 1.06
CA ILE A 48 2.08 10.76 0.40
C ILE A 48 3.16 11.83 0.60
N GLU A 49 3.73 11.93 1.79
CA GLU A 49 4.85 12.85 2.05
C GLU A 49 6.06 12.56 1.16
N GLN A 50 6.32 11.27 0.86
CA GLN A 50 7.42 10.89 -0.03
C GLN A 50 7.20 11.33 -1.48
N VAL A 51 5.95 11.40 -1.94
CA VAL A 51 5.61 11.84 -3.30
C VAL A 51 6.01 13.30 -3.56
N TYR A 52 5.97 14.14 -2.55
CA TYR A 52 6.34 15.56 -2.67
C TYR A 52 7.83 15.83 -2.63
N LYS A 53 8.66 14.82 -2.34
CA LYS A 53 10.11 14.96 -2.38
C LYS A 53 10.62 14.80 -3.80
N GLU A 54 11.77 15.44 -4.09
CA GLU A 54 12.46 15.21 -5.34
C GLU A 54 12.82 13.73 -5.51
N ASP A 55 12.77 13.25 -6.76
CA ASP A 55 13.17 11.87 -7.05
C ASP A 55 14.66 11.70 -6.72
N ARG A 56 14.95 10.66 -5.98
CA ARG A 56 16.28 10.36 -5.48
C ARG A 56 16.56 8.88 -5.48
N GLU A 57 17.80 8.52 -5.46
CA GLU A 57 18.20 7.15 -5.19
C GLU A 57 18.13 6.89 -3.70
N VAL A 58 17.48 5.81 -3.32
CA VAL A 58 17.40 5.32 -1.94
C VAL A 58 18.07 3.96 -1.84
N THR A 59 18.81 3.75 -0.77
CA THR A 59 19.44 2.47 -0.45
C THR A 59 18.72 1.85 0.73
N TYR A 60 18.27 0.61 0.57
CA TYR A 60 17.46 -0.07 1.56
C TYR A 60 17.87 -1.51 1.78
N GLU A 61 17.59 -2.01 2.96
CA GLU A 61 17.84 -3.39 3.34
C GLU A 61 16.68 -4.30 2.92
N THR A 62 17.02 -5.49 2.45
CA THR A 62 16.08 -6.58 2.21
C THR A 62 16.55 -7.83 2.94
N SER A 63 15.70 -8.85 3.02
CA SER A 63 16.08 -10.17 3.56
C SER A 63 17.23 -10.84 2.79
N LYS A 64 17.58 -10.31 1.62
CA LYS A 64 18.66 -10.83 0.75
C LYS A 64 19.85 -9.87 0.60
N GLY A 65 19.92 -8.82 1.42
CA GLY A 65 20.98 -7.82 1.41
C GLY A 65 20.51 -6.43 0.99
N MET A 66 21.50 -5.53 0.81
CA MET A 66 21.26 -4.13 0.44
C MET A 66 20.92 -4.00 -1.04
N ARG A 67 20.01 -3.07 -1.34
CA ARG A 67 19.63 -2.71 -2.70
C ARG A 67 19.47 -1.20 -2.81
N SER A 68 19.61 -0.68 -4.04
CA SER A 68 19.38 0.73 -4.35
C SER A 68 18.41 0.85 -5.52
N GLN A 69 17.49 1.79 -5.43
CA GLN A 69 16.57 2.14 -6.51
C GLN A 69 16.11 3.60 -6.39
N LYS A 70 15.62 4.17 -7.47
CA LYS A 70 14.96 5.47 -7.41
C LYS A 70 13.67 5.41 -6.59
N ALA A 71 13.41 6.44 -5.80
CA ALA A 71 12.20 6.57 -5.00
C ALA A 71 10.93 6.48 -5.88
N SER A 72 10.94 7.09 -7.07
CA SER A 72 9.84 7.02 -8.03
C SER A 72 9.53 5.60 -8.49
N VAL A 73 10.53 4.73 -8.63
CA VAL A 73 10.33 3.32 -8.98
C VAL A 73 9.64 2.58 -7.84
N ILE A 74 10.06 2.81 -6.60
CA ILE A 74 9.44 2.19 -5.41
C ILE A 74 7.98 2.62 -5.27
N LEU A 75 7.69 3.92 -5.42
CA LEU A 75 6.33 4.46 -5.38
C LEU A 75 5.45 3.87 -6.49
N SER A 76 5.97 3.76 -7.72
CA SER A 76 5.24 3.15 -8.82
C SER A 76 4.93 1.68 -8.56
N MET A 77 5.89 0.92 -8.07
CA MET A 77 5.69 -0.49 -7.72
C MET A 77 4.63 -0.66 -6.63
N MET A 78 4.62 0.22 -5.63
CA MET A 78 3.59 0.22 -4.59
C MET A 78 2.19 0.43 -5.17
N ILE A 79 2.03 1.39 -6.08
CA ILE A 79 0.73 1.68 -6.72
C ILE A 79 0.26 0.46 -7.52
N PHE A 80 1.11 -0.11 -8.36
CA PHE A 80 0.77 -1.29 -9.16
C PHE A 80 0.41 -2.49 -8.28
N HIS A 81 1.20 -2.77 -7.28
CA HIS A 81 0.99 -3.88 -6.34
C HIS A 81 -0.35 -3.72 -5.59
N THR A 82 -0.65 -2.53 -5.09
CA THR A 82 -1.90 -2.25 -4.39
C THR A 82 -3.11 -2.37 -5.32
N THR A 83 -3.00 -1.87 -6.56
CA THR A 83 -4.05 -1.95 -7.57
C THR A 83 -4.36 -3.41 -7.92
N GLU A 84 -3.34 -4.24 -8.11
CA GLU A 84 -3.50 -5.66 -8.39
C GLU A 84 -4.26 -6.38 -7.27
N HIS A 85 -3.87 -6.15 -6.02
CA HIS A 85 -4.55 -6.77 -4.89
C HIS A 85 -5.98 -6.25 -4.66
N ARG A 86 -6.24 -4.99 -4.93
CA ARG A 86 -7.62 -4.46 -4.92
C ARG A 86 -8.51 -5.19 -5.92
N ALA A 87 -8.02 -5.41 -7.14
CA ALA A 87 -8.73 -6.16 -8.16
C ALA A 87 -9.01 -7.61 -7.71
N GLN A 88 -8.04 -8.26 -7.08
CA GLN A 88 -8.21 -9.61 -6.54
C GLN A 88 -9.25 -9.67 -5.42
N ILE A 89 -9.28 -8.68 -4.53
CA ILE A 89 -10.28 -8.58 -3.46
C ILE A 89 -11.68 -8.44 -4.05
N VAL A 90 -11.87 -7.54 -5.01
CA VAL A 90 -13.18 -7.32 -5.63
C VAL A 90 -13.63 -8.57 -6.38
N ALA A 91 -12.75 -9.24 -7.10
CA ALA A 91 -13.06 -10.51 -7.76
C ALA A 91 -13.49 -11.61 -6.77
N ALA A 92 -12.82 -11.67 -5.61
CA ALA A 92 -13.20 -12.61 -4.54
C ALA A 92 -14.58 -12.27 -3.94
N LEU A 93 -14.86 -11.00 -3.71
CA LEU A 93 -16.16 -10.54 -3.20
C LEU A 93 -17.28 -10.83 -4.21
N ASP A 94 -17.05 -10.57 -5.50
CA ASP A 94 -18.03 -10.86 -6.56
C ASP A 94 -18.34 -12.36 -6.63
N LYS A 95 -17.36 -13.22 -6.47
CA LYS A 95 -17.54 -14.67 -6.39
C LYS A 95 -18.45 -15.10 -5.23
N HIS A 96 -18.49 -14.31 -4.17
CA HIS A 96 -19.38 -14.51 -3.01
C HIS A 96 -20.65 -13.66 -3.06
N ASN A 97 -21.01 -13.13 -4.24
CA ASN A 97 -22.20 -12.30 -4.48
C ASN A 97 -22.22 -10.96 -3.74
N VAL A 98 -21.07 -10.44 -3.33
CA VAL A 98 -20.92 -9.09 -2.80
C VAL A 98 -20.51 -8.16 -3.96
N ARG A 99 -21.49 -7.43 -4.53
CA ARG A 99 -21.33 -6.66 -5.78
C ARG A 99 -21.49 -5.14 -5.62
N GLU A 100 -21.47 -4.67 -4.39
CA GLU A 100 -21.69 -3.25 -4.07
C GLU A 100 -20.44 -2.38 -4.33
N ILE A 101 -19.30 -3.03 -4.53
CA ILE A 101 -18.02 -2.33 -4.75
C ILE A 101 -17.74 -2.28 -6.25
N ASN A 102 -17.67 -1.06 -6.78
CA ASN A 102 -17.28 -0.80 -8.16
C ASN A 102 -15.89 -0.16 -8.21
N LEU A 103 -14.93 -0.83 -8.85
CA LEU A 103 -13.55 -0.33 -8.98
C LEU A 103 -13.45 0.96 -9.79
N ASP A 104 -14.39 1.23 -10.69
CA ASP A 104 -14.39 2.47 -11.47
C ASP A 104 -14.49 3.71 -10.59
N HIS A 105 -15.13 3.60 -9.41
CA HIS A 105 -15.18 4.68 -8.44
C HIS A 105 -13.82 5.00 -7.80
N TYR A 106 -12.86 4.08 -7.90
CA TYR A 106 -11.51 4.24 -7.36
C TYR A 106 -10.48 4.55 -8.44
N SER A 107 -10.95 4.81 -9.66
CA SER A 107 -10.11 5.30 -10.75
C SER A 107 -9.80 6.79 -10.59
N ILE A 108 -8.80 7.28 -11.33
CA ILE A 108 -8.53 8.71 -11.37
C ILE A 108 -9.73 9.50 -11.92
N PHE A 109 -10.48 8.92 -12.83
CA PHE A 109 -11.69 9.55 -13.36
C PHE A 109 -12.79 9.64 -12.31
N GLY A 110 -13.00 8.60 -11.52
CA GLY A 110 -13.93 8.62 -10.38
C GLY A 110 -13.53 9.67 -9.34
N TYR A 111 -12.24 9.81 -9.05
CA TYR A 111 -11.73 10.86 -8.18
C TYR A 111 -12.00 12.26 -8.74
N LEU A 112 -11.71 12.51 -10.02
CA LEU A 112 -11.95 13.81 -10.67
C LEU A 112 -13.44 14.17 -10.68
N GLU A 113 -14.33 13.19 -10.89
CA GLU A 113 -15.79 13.42 -10.79
C GLU A 113 -16.21 13.80 -9.37
N SER A 114 -15.61 13.22 -8.34
CA SER A 114 -15.91 13.54 -6.94
C SER A 114 -15.53 14.97 -6.52
N LEU A 115 -14.65 15.62 -7.28
CA LEU A 115 -14.22 17.00 -7.02
C LEU A 115 -15.17 18.06 -7.61
N LYS A 116 -16.11 17.65 -8.43
CA LYS A 116 -17.13 18.53 -9.01
C LYS A 116 -18.25 18.80 -8.03
#